data_a879a93590b49603a072b6fb59d3cef4
#
_entry.id   a879a93590b49603a072b6fb59d3cef4
#
_cell.length_a   1.000
_cell.length_b   1.000
_cell.length_c   1.000
_cell.angle_alpha   90.00
_cell.angle_beta   90.00
_cell.angle_gamma   90.00
#
_symmetry.space_group_name_H-M   'P 1'
#
loop_
_entity.id
_entity.type
_entity.pdbx_description
1 polymer ?
#
loop_
_entity_poly.entity_id
_entity_poly.type
_entity_poly.pdbx_seq_one_letter_code
_entity_poly.pdbx_strand_id
1 'polypeptide(L)'
;MWQPEPGWTPLRPGGGASTVGLWRADHGGRPAVVKRVRRPDADDPPVLAHPAHAAYWRREVEVACAPEIVTGPGLRPPAYLRVDEDEEGATVWAEEIVVDPPPALHVAHALGRFAAADHEPVAWAARHTLTDRLAMAEERGGWPTLARTPLADVTDHLWQRRHHWLEEYAAAPAGRLHGDAVPANFPAARGGDVLAVDWQGFGVGPLGSDVGYHALSTREDFDVLVDAYLSGAQEARPDLPTAQVRLTATVMCVYSAVSRAEWALSRAAAGEGALHGKFNHPSVAPYLRSLQRHFSEIEALVGPSR
;
A
#
# COMPACT_ATOMS: atom_id res chain seq x y z
N MET A 1 9.60 -12.85 -25.80
CA MET A 1 9.42 -12.90 -24.31
C MET A 1 10.65 -12.30 -23.68
N TRP A 2 10.48 -11.24 -22.90
CA TRP A 2 11.56 -10.53 -22.23
C TRP A 2 12.35 -11.44 -21.27
N GLN A 3 13.66 -11.25 -21.15
CA GLN A 3 14.55 -11.97 -20.24
C GLN A 3 15.50 -11.00 -19.57
N PRO A 4 15.91 -11.24 -18.29
CA PRO A 4 16.95 -10.45 -17.63
C PRO A 4 18.28 -10.58 -18.39
N GLU A 5 19.08 -9.50 -18.36
CA GLU A 5 20.39 -9.52 -18.99
C GLU A 5 21.36 -10.45 -18.26
N PRO A 6 22.35 -11.04 -18.96
CA PRO A 6 23.39 -11.85 -18.32
C PRO A 6 24.12 -11.07 -17.21
N GLY A 7 24.31 -11.72 -16.07
CA GLY A 7 24.97 -11.11 -14.90
C GLY A 7 24.03 -10.45 -13.89
N TRP A 8 22.75 -10.32 -14.18
CA TRP A 8 21.80 -9.85 -13.18
C TRP A 8 21.53 -10.91 -12.12
N THR A 9 21.51 -10.48 -10.85
CA THR A 9 21.22 -11.37 -9.71
C THR A 9 19.76 -11.15 -9.26
N PRO A 10 18.90 -12.19 -9.28
CA PRO A 10 17.51 -12.04 -8.88
C PRO A 10 17.38 -11.66 -7.41
N LEU A 11 16.53 -10.68 -7.13
CA LEU A 11 16.07 -10.32 -5.80
C LEU A 11 14.68 -10.95 -5.59
N ARG A 12 14.21 -11.03 -4.34
CA ARG A 12 12.83 -11.50 -4.10
C ARG A 12 11.85 -10.51 -4.71
N PRO A 13 10.99 -10.93 -5.63
CA PRO A 13 10.01 -10.04 -6.23
C PRO A 13 9.00 -9.60 -5.17
N GLY A 14 8.57 -8.36 -5.23
CA GLY A 14 7.34 -7.89 -4.58
C GLY A 14 6.10 -8.59 -5.20
N GLY A 15 4.99 -8.63 -4.47
CA GLY A 15 3.76 -9.33 -4.88
C GLY A 15 2.85 -8.56 -5.85
N GLY A 16 3.33 -7.53 -6.55
CA GLY A 16 2.53 -6.73 -7.48
C GLY A 16 2.08 -7.53 -8.71
N ALA A 17 0.81 -7.39 -9.14
CA ALA A 17 0.22 -8.14 -10.24
C ALA A 17 0.96 -7.94 -11.58
N SER A 18 1.56 -6.77 -11.78
CA SER A 18 2.31 -6.42 -13.00
C SER A 18 3.82 -6.61 -12.87
N THR A 19 4.34 -6.93 -11.67
CA THR A 19 5.78 -7.11 -11.46
C THR A 19 6.24 -8.48 -11.95
N VAL A 20 7.11 -8.48 -12.96
CA VAL A 20 7.76 -9.70 -13.48
C VAL A 20 8.87 -10.16 -12.54
N GLY A 21 9.66 -9.21 -12.03
CA GLY A 21 10.75 -9.50 -11.10
C GLY A 21 11.58 -8.26 -10.74
N LEU A 22 12.49 -8.49 -9.80
CA LEU A 22 13.52 -7.53 -9.38
C LEU A 22 14.88 -8.21 -9.44
N TRP A 23 15.88 -7.43 -9.84
CA TRP A 23 17.27 -7.90 -9.94
C TRP A 23 18.23 -6.82 -9.41
N ARG A 24 19.36 -7.29 -8.91
CA ARG A 24 20.54 -6.45 -8.73
C ARG A 24 21.38 -6.52 -10.00
N ALA A 25 21.83 -5.36 -10.48
CA ALA A 25 22.65 -5.22 -11.66
C ALA A 25 23.75 -4.18 -11.42
N ASP A 26 24.66 -4.04 -12.38
CA ASP A 26 25.63 -2.94 -12.44
C ASP A 26 25.21 -1.94 -13.51
N HIS A 27 25.24 -0.66 -13.20
CA HIS A 27 25.02 0.43 -14.14
C HIS A 27 26.21 1.37 -14.18
N GLY A 28 27.13 1.11 -15.11
CA GLY A 28 28.34 1.94 -15.26
C GLY A 28 29.27 1.91 -14.04
N GLY A 29 29.45 0.74 -13.40
CA GLY A 29 30.26 0.56 -12.21
C GLY A 29 29.57 0.91 -10.90
N ARG A 30 28.24 1.12 -10.90
CA ARG A 30 27.43 1.43 -9.72
C ARG A 30 26.36 0.37 -9.50
N PRO A 31 26.17 -0.11 -8.25
CA PRO A 31 25.08 -1.02 -7.94
C PRO A 31 23.72 -0.40 -8.24
N ALA A 32 22.88 -1.15 -8.91
CA ALA A 32 21.52 -0.75 -9.28
C ALA A 32 20.51 -1.85 -8.98
N VAL A 33 19.26 -1.45 -8.71
CA VAL A 33 18.10 -2.33 -8.67
C VAL A 33 17.31 -2.14 -9.96
N VAL A 34 16.95 -3.25 -10.59
CA VAL A 34 16.20 -3.29 -11.83
C VAL A 34 14.86 -3.95 -11.56
N LYS A 35 13.77 -3.25 -11.86
CA LYS A 35 12.39 -3.76 -11.77
C LYS A 35 11.79 -3.87 -13.16
N ARG A 36 11.29 -5.05 -13.50
CA ARG A 36 10.52 -5.25 -14.73
C ARG A 36 9.05 -5.31 -14.41
N VAL A 37 8.26 -4.48 -15.08
CA VAL A 37 6.80 -4.52 -15.08
C VAL A 37 6.28 -4.91 -16.46
N ARG A 38 5.26 -5.79 -16.50
CA ARG A 38 4.63 -6.18 -17.75
C ARG A 38 3.42 -5.33 -18.07
N ARG A 39 3.20 -5.08 -19.33
CA ARG A 39 1.96 -4.50 -19.84
C ARG A 39 0.85 -5.55 -19.73
N PRO A 40 -0.37 -5.17 -19.30
CA PRO A 40 -1.53 -6.07 -19.35
C PRO A 40 -1.83 -6.52 -20.78
N ASP A 41 -2.23 -7.77 -20.93
CA ASP A 41 -2.71 -8.34 -22.17
C ASP A 41 -4.26 -8.39 -22.20
N ALA A 42 -4.83 -9.04 -23.23
CA ALA A 42 -6.27 -9.10 -23.42
C ALA A 42 -7.02 -9.96 -22.37
N ASP A 43 -6.31 -10.85 -21.69
CA ASP A 43 -6.86 -11.75 -20.67
C ASP A 43 -6.77 -11.15 -19.27
N ASP A 44 -6.03 -10.05 -19.11
CA ASP A 44 -5.91 -9.35 -17.83
C ASP A 44 -7.14 -8.49 -17.51
N PRO A 45 -7.42 -8.23 -16.22
CA PRO A 45 -8.46 -7.30 -15.83
C PRO A 45 -8.23 -5.90 -16.43
N PRO A 46 -9.25 -5.28 -17.09
CA PRO A 46 -9.11 -3.96 -17.73
C PRO A 46 -8.64 -2.85 -16.78
N VAL A 47 -8.91 -2.99 -15.48
CA VAL A 47 -8.50 -2.04 -14.45
C VAL A 47 -6.98 -1.86 -14.36
N LEU A 48 -6.19 -2.86 -14.78
CA LEU A 48 -4.73 -2.75 -14.80
C LEU A 48 -4.23 -1.70 -15.80
N ALA A 49 -5.02 -1.39 -16.83
CA ALA A 49 -4.71 -0.36 -17.82
C ALA A 49 -5.31 1.01 -17.45
N HIS A 50 -6.11 1.12 -16.38
CA HIS A 50 -6.78 2.36 -16.01
C HIS A 50 -5.90 3.23 -15.09
N PRO A 51 -5.46 4.43 -15.53
CA PRO A 51 -4.46 5.23 -14.80
C PRO A 51 -4.85 5.61 -13.36
N ALA A 52 -6.12 5.91 -13.10
CA ALA A 52 -6.60 6.31 -11.78
C ALA A 52 -6.90 5.13 -10.84
N HIS A 53 -6.87 3.87 -11.33
CA HIS A 53 -7.12 2.69 -10.52
C HIS A 53 -5.90 2.26 -9.70
N ALA A 54 -6.08 1.78 -8.47
CA ALA A 54 -4.99 1.39 -7.57
C ALA A 54 -4.00 0.37 -8.17
N ALA A 55 -4.47 -0.50 -9.06
CA ALA A 55 -3.67 -1.55 -9.69
C ALA A 55 -3.05 -1.16 -11.05
N TYR A 56 -3.05 0.12 -11.42
CA TYR A 56 -2.48 0.57 -12.69
C TYR A 56 -1.03 0.11 -12.87
N TRP A 57 -0.77 -0.67 -13.92
CA TRP A 57 0.49 -1.37 -14.14
C TRP A 57 1.70 -0.46 -14.32
N ARG A 58 1.49 0.72 -14.93
CA ARG A 58 2.56 1.62 -15.39
C ARG A 58 2.95 2.68 -14.35
N ARG A 59 2.25 2.80 -13.22
CA ARG A 59 2.43 3.93 -12.28
C ARG A 59 3.86 4.11 -11.80
N GLU A 60 4.59 3.05 -11.51
CA GLU A 60 6.01 3.15 -11.13
C GLU A 60 6.89 3.69 -12.25
N VAL A 61 6.55 3.39 -13.50
CA VAL A 61 7.22 3.94 -14.68
C VAL A 61 6.96 5.45 -14.79
N GLU A 62 5.72 5.88 -14.56
CA GLU A 62 5.36 7.30 -14.54
C GLU A 62 6.14 8.05 -13.44
N VAL A 63 6.26 7.46 -12.24
CA VAL A 63 7.07 8.03 -11.15
C VAL A 63 8.55 8.08 -11.54
N ALA A 64 9.08 7.05 -12.17
CA ALA A 64 10.48 7.01 -12.59
C ALA A 64 10.80 8.05 -13.67
N CYS A 65 9.82 8.38 -14.53
CA CYS A 65 9.95 9.42 -15.56
C CYS A 65 9.76 10.85 -15.01
N ALA A 66 9.05 11.01 -13.88
CA ALA A 66 8.76 12.31 -13.26
C ALA A 66 8.91 12.21 -11.71
N PRO A 67 10.13 11.93 -11.20
CA PRO A 67 10.34 11.68 -9.77
C PRO A 67 10.05 12.89 -8.88
N GLU A 68 10.07 14.10 -9.42
CA GLU A 68 9.70 15.34 -8.73
C GLU A 68 8.27 15.31 -8.21
N ILE A 69 7.35 14.60 -8.86
CA ILE A 69 5.95 14.46 -8.45
C ILE A 69 5.82 13.79 -7.08
N VAL A 70 6.70 12.85 -6.77
CA VAL A 70 6.71 12.13 -5.49
C VAL A 70 7.84 12.58 -4.56
N THR A 71 8.64 13.56 -4.98
CA THR A 71 9.62 14.22 -4.12
C THR A 71 8.94 15.36 -3.35
N GLY A 72 9.06 15.35 -2.04
CA GLY A 72 8.44 16.39 -1.24
C GLY A 72 8.91 16.34 0.21
N PRO A 73 8.43 17.22 1.06
CA PRO A 73 8.80 17.14 2.45
C PRO A 73 8.39 15.77 3.01
N GLY A 74 9.34 15.10 3.67
CA GLY A 74 9.15 13.81 4.31
C GLY A 74 9.53 12.61 3.46
N LEU A 75 9.13 12.52 2.20
CA LEU A 75 9.44 11.38 1.33
C LEU A 75 10.20 11.80 0.08
N ARG A 76 11.06 10.91 -0.40
CA ARG A 76 11.70 11.00 -1.71
C ARG A 76 11.93 9.62 -2.34
N PRO A 77 11.86 9.50 -3.66
CA PRO A 77 12.23 8.26 -4.36
C PRO A 77 13.76 8.05 -4.38
N PRO A 78 14.24 6.85 -4.75
CA PRO A 78 15.63 6.65 -5.14
C PRO A 78 15.97 7.47 -6.39
N ALA A 79 17.26 7.63 -6.68
CA ALA A 79 17.64 8.16 -7.99
C ALA A 79 17.30 7.13 -9.07
N TYR A 80 16.42 7.48 -9.99
CA TYR A 80 16.17 6.67 -11.18
C TYR A 80 17.26 6.92 -12.21
N LEU A 81 17.81 5.85 -12.76
CA LEU A 81 18.97 5.87 -13.64
C LEU A 81 18.56 5.77 -15.10
N ARG A 82 17.52 4.96 -15.38
CA ARG A 82 17.08 4.66 -16.72
C ARG A 82 15.67 4.03 -16.69
N VAL A 83 14.90 4.28 -17.74
CA VAL A 83 13.64 3.58 -18.03
C VAL A 83 13.70 3.11 -19.48
N ASP A 84 13.46 1.83 -19.70
CA ASP A 84 13.36 1.22 -21.03
C ASP A 84 11.95 0.66 -21.22
N GLU A 85 11.31 0.98 -22.32
CA GLU A 85 9.99 0.47 -22.66
C GLU A 85 10.04 -0.34 -23.95
N ASP A 86 9.25 -1.41 -23.99
CA ASP A 86 9.03 -2.24 -25.17
C ASP A 86 7.55 -2.66 -25.29
N GLU A 87 7.23 -3.53 -26.22
CA GLU A 87 5.87 -3.99 -26.45
C GLU A 87 5.31 -4.83 -25.26
N GLU A 88 6.18 -5.51 -24.51
CA GLU A 88 5.81 -6.39 -23.40
C GLU A 88 5.72 -5.63 -22.05
N GLY A 89 6.26 -4.42 -21.93
CA GLY A 89 6.23 -3.64 -20.68
C GLY A 89 7.34 -2.63 -20.52
N ALA A 90 7.83 -2.46 -19.29
CA ALA A 90 8.90 -1.49 -19.00
C ALA A 90 9.89 -2.03 -17.95
N THR A 91 11.13 -1.59 -18.06
CA THR A 91 12.22 -1.87 -17.13
C THR A 91 12.69 -0.57 -16.50
N VAL A 92 12.58 -0.48 -15.18
CA VAL A 92 12.98 0.68 -14.39
C VAL A 92 14.29 0.35 -13.65
N TRP A 93 15.28 1.21 -13.80
CA TRP A 93 16.57 1.15 -13.13
C TRP A 93 16.66 2.23 -12.06
N ALA A 94 17.00 1.87 -10.85
CA ALA A 94 17.19 2.79 -9.73
C ALA A 94 18.52 2.51 -9.02
N GLU A 95 19.07 3.51 -8.33
CA GLU A 95 20.21 3.31 -7.45
C GLU A 95 19.90 2.24 -6.41
N GLU A 96 20.87 1.38 -6.08
CA GLU A 96 20.71 0.46 -4.96
C GLU A 96 20.89 1.25 -3.64
N ILE A 97 19.88 1.15 -2.77
CA ILE A 97 19.89 1.81 -1.47
C ILE A 97 20.53 0.89 -0.44
N VAL A 98 21.50 1.43 0.31
CA VAL A 98 22.01 0.76 1.52
C VAL A 98 20.90 0.79 2.57
N VAL A 99 20.46 -0.39 3.00
CA VAL A 99 19.34 -0.55 3.92
C VAL A 99 19.76 -0.17 5.34
N ASP A 100 19.16 0.90 5.86
CA ASP A 100 19.26 1.38 7.24
C ASP A 100 17.88 1.99 7.61
N PRO A 101 16.87 1.15 7.93
CA PRO A 101 15.49 1.58 8.02
C PRO A 101 15.27 2.53 9.20
N PRO A 102 14.62 3.67 8.97
CA PRO A 102 14.27 4.60 10.03
C PRO A 102 13.23 4.01 10.99
N PRO A 103 13.15 4.51 12.25
CA PRO A 103 12.10 4.13 13.18
C PRO A 103 10.71 4.38 12.61
N ALA A 104 9.74 3.52 12.97
CA ALA A 104 8.37 3.59 12.45
C ALA A 104 7.69 4.95 12.71
N LEU A 105 7.94 5.58 13.87
CA LEU A 105 7.42 6.91 14.18
C LEU A 105 7.99 7.99 13.27
N HIS A 106 9.27 7.87 12.88
CA HIS A 106 9.88 8.78 11.91
C HIS A 106 9.24 8.62 10.53
N VAL A 107 8.97 7.37 10.10
CA VAL A 107 8.24 7.09 8.86
C VAL A 107 6.82 7.68 8.93
N ALA A 108 6.10 7.47 10.02
CA ALA A 108 4.74 8.01 10.20
C ALA A 108 4.72 9.55 10.11
N HIS A 109 5.66 10.23 10.78
CA HIS A 109 5.81 11.68 10.70
C HIS A 109 6.13 12.13 9.26
N ALA A 110 7.05 11.45 8.57
CA ALA A 110 7.41 11.75 7.19
C ALA A 110 6.23 11.56 6.22
N LEU A 111 5.44 10.50 6.40
CA LEU A 111 4.19 10.27 5.65
C LEU A 111 3.19 11.41 5.87
N GLY A 112 3.08 11.93 7.09
CA GLY A 112 2.23 13.10 7.40
C GLY A 112 2.67 14.35 6.66
N ARG A 113 3.96 14.68 6.69
CA ARG A 113 4.55 15.82 5.95
C ARG A 113 4.31 15.68 4.45
N PHE A 114 4.54 14.49 3.91
CA PHE A 114 4.35 14.21 2.48
C PHE A 114 2.89 14.38 2.07
N ALA A 115 1.96 13.81 2.83
CA ALA A 115 0.55 13.83 2.51
C ALA A 115 -0.08 15.23 2.57
N ALA A 116 0.36 16.07 3.51
CA ALA A 116 -0.22 17.39 3.72
C ALA A 116 0.39 18.47 2.83
N ALA A 117 1.53 18.22 2.19
CA ALA A 117 2.17 19.20 1.32
C ALA A 117 1.38 19.44 0.03
N ASP A 118 1.48 20.66 -0.49
CA ASP A 118 0.91 21.00 -1.78
C ASP A 118 1.53 20.18 -2.90
N HIS A 119 0.74 19.86 -3.91
CA HIS A 119 1.17 19.05 -5.05
C HIS A 119 0.39 19.37 -6.31
N GLU A 120 1.04 19.19 -7.45
CA GLU A 120 0.38 19.25 -8.75
C GLU A 120 -0.43 17.96 -8.99
N PRO A 121 -1.67 18.07 -9.48
CA PRO A 121 -2.48 16.90 -9.80
C PRO A 121 -1.93 16.19 -11.03
N VAL A 122 -1.84 14.86 -10.95
CA VAL A 122 -1.45 14.01 -12.10
C VAL A 122 -2.54 13.00 -12.42
N ALA A 123 -2.76 12.75 -13.70
CA ALA A 123 -3.87 11.90 -14.17
C ALA A 123 -3.68 10.43 -13.79
N TRP A 124 -2.44 9.99 -13.62
CA TRP A 124 -2.08 8.61 -13.31
C TRP A 124 -1.99 8.30 -11.80
N ALA A 125 -2.25 9.28 -10.93
CA ALA A 125 -2.35 9.03 -9.49
C ALA A 125 -3.60 8.19 -9.18
N ALA A 126 -3.46 7.17 -8.33
CA ALA A 126 -4.61 6.40 -7.84
C ALA A 126 -5.57 7.31 -7.05
N ARG A 127 -6.89 7.14 -7.25
CA ARG A 127 -7.91 8.00 -6.64
C ARG A 127 -8.71 7.32 -5.54
N HIS A 128 -8.87 6.00 -5.65
CA HIS A 128 -9.81 5.23 -4.84
C HIS A 128 -9.14 3.97 -4.26
N THR A 129 -7.90 4.09 -3.75
CA THR A 129 -7.06 2.94 -3.39
C THR A 129 -7.76 1.91 -2.48
N LEU A 130 -8.47 2.35 -1.43
CA LEU A 130 -9.17 1.41 -0.56
C LEU A 130 -10.41 0.82 -1.23
N THR A 131 -11.20 1.65 -1.90
CA THR A 131 -12.39 1.21 -2.66
C THR A 131 -12.03 0.18 -3.72
N ASP A 132 -10.99 0.46 -4.52
CA ASP A 132 -10.51 -0.45 -5.56
C ASP A 132 -10.06 -1.80 -4.98
N ARG A 133 -9.35 -1.78 -3.84
CA ARG A 133 -8.94 -3.00 -3.14
C ARG A 133 -10.12 -3.84 -2.66
N LEU A 134 -11.15 -3.19 -2.11
CA LEU A 134 -12.36 -3.89 -1.66
C LEU A 134 -13.21 -4.39 -2.82
N ALA A 135 -13.29 -3.64 -3.93
CA ALA A 135 -13.95 -4.09 -5.15
C ALA A 135 -13.27 -5.34 -5.74
N MET A 136 -11.93 -5.34 -5.81
CA MET A 136 -11.20 -6.56 -6.22
C MET A 136 -11.40 -7.75 -5.26
N ALA A 137 -11.59 -7.50 -3.95
CA ALA A 137 -11.94 -8.56 -3.01
C ALA A 137 -13.35 -9.09 -3.26
N GLU A 138 -14.31 -8.19 -3.57
CA GLU A 138 -15.69 -8.56 -3.91
C GLU A 138 -15.77 -9.39 -5.18
N GLU A 139 -15.01 -9.05 -6.23
CA GLU A 139 -14.90 -9.82 -7.48
C GLU A 139 -14.39 -11.25 -7.24
N ARG A 140 -13.54 -11.47 -6.23
CA ARG A 140 -13.07 -12.80 -5.82
C ARG A 140 -14.06 -13.58 -4.97
N GLY A 141 -15.24 -13.03 -4.68
CA GLY A 141 -16.29 -13.63 -3.86
C GLY A 141 -16.48 -12.99 -2.49
N GLY A 142 -15.71 -11.98 -2.16
CA GLY A 142 -15.81 -11.21 -0.92
C GLY A 142 -15.36 -11.96 0.33
N TRP A 143 -15.66 -11.40 1.50
CA TRP A 143 -15.32 -12.03 2.76
C TRP A 143 -16.08 -13.35 2.94
N PRO A 144 -15.41 -14.48 3.10
CA PRO A 144 -16.09 -15.77 3.25
C PRO A 144 -16.66 -15.92 4.68
N THR A 145 -17.97 -15.98 4.81
CA THR A 145 -18.76 -16.16 6.06
C THR A 145 -18.60 -17.56 6.69
N LEU A 146 -17.42 -18.10 6.84
CA LEU A 146 -17.29 -19.56 6.85
C LEU A 146 -16.69 -20.16 8.10
N ALA A 147 -16.28 -19.36 9.08
CA ALA A 147 -15.85 -19.86 10.37
C ALA A 147 -16.75 -19.26 11.45
N ARG A 148 -17.35 -20.09 12.25
CA ARG A 148 -18.06 -19.67 13.47
C ARG A 148 -17.06 -19.33 14.58
N THR A 149 -16.32 -18.25 14.39
CA THR A 149 -15.43 -17.68 15.40
C THR A 149 -15.81 -16.22 15.63
N PRO A 150 -15.64 -15.67 16.83
CA PRO A 150 -15.95 -14.26 17.09
C PRO A 150 -15.26 -13.30 16.11
N LEU A 151 -14.03 -13.62 15.68
CA LEU A 151 -13.31 -12.83 14.71
C LEU A 151 -13.98 -12.87 13.32
N ALA A 152 -14.47 -14.04 12.90
CA ALA A 152 -15.16 -14.17 11.61
C ALA A 152 -16.49 -13.42 11.61
N ASP A 153 -17.25 -13.49 12.69
CA ASP A 153 -18.53 -12.80 12.83
C ASP A 153 -18.35 -11.29 12.82
N VAL A 154 -17.35 -10.77 13.55
CA VAL A 154 -17.01 -9.34 13.56
C VAL A 154 -16.54 -8.88 12.18
N THR A 155 -15.70 -9.67 11.51
CA THR A 155 -15.21 -9.32 10.17
C THR A 155 -16.33 -9.35 9.13
N ASP A 156 -17.28 -10.30 9.24
CA ASP A 156 -18.48 -10.31 8.39
C ASP A 156 -19.32 -9.04 8.59
N HIS A 157 -19.54 -8.65 9.84
CA HIS A 157 -20.25 -7.42 10.15
C HIS A 157 -19.57 -6.19 9.54
N LEU A 158 -18.25 -6.07 9.64
CA LEU A 158 -17.48 -5.02 8.97
C LEU A 158 -17.65 -5.07 7.45
N TRP A 159 -17.57 -6.27 6.86
CA TRP A 159 -17.74 -6.45 5.41
C TRP A 159 -19.10 -5.97 4.91
N GLN A 160 -20.17 -6.28 5.64
CA GLN A 160 -21.52 -5.83 5.33
C GLN A 160 -21.68 -4.30 5.41
N ARG A 161 -20.93 -3.65 6.30
CA ARG A 161 -20.96 -2.19 6.48
C ARG A 161 -19.89 -1.43 5.69
N ARG A 162 -19.13 -2.10 4.81
CA ARG A 162 -18.00 -1.50 4.10
C ARG A 162 -18.34 -0.22 3.33
N HIS A 163 -19.53 -0.16 2.71
CA HIS A 163 -19.94 1.01 1.92
C HIS A 163 -20.12 2.26 2.80
N HIS A 164 -20.75 2.11 3.96
CA HIS A 164 -20.88 3.20 4.93
C HIS A 164 -19.49 3.73 5.36
N TRP A 165 -18.58 2.85 5.71
CA TRP A 165 -17.25 3.27 6.14
C TRP A 165 -16.39 3.83 5.01
N LEU A 166 -16.61 3.39 3.76
CA LEU A 166 -15.98 3.99 2.59
C LEU A 166 -16.48 5.42 2.32
N GLU A 167 -17.74 5.71 2.59
CA GLU A 167 -18.31 7.08 2.50
C GLU A 167 -17.66 7.98 3.56
N GLU A 168 -17.63 7.55 4.82
CA GLU A 168 -16.96 8.29 5.90
C GLU A 168 -15.47 8.50 5.64
N TYR A 169 -14.79 7.49 5.11
CA TYR A 169 -13.39 7.56 4.71
C TYR A 169 -13.17 8.59 3.60
N ALA A 170 -14.01 8.59 2.57
CA ALA A 170 -13.88 9.49 1.43
C ALA A 170 -14.19 10.96 1.77
N ALA A 171 -14.88 11.23 2.88
CA ALA A 171 -15.22 12.59 3.33
C ALA A 171 -14.01 13.35 3.92
N ALA A 172 -12.91 12.68 4.24
CA ALA A 172 -11.73 13.32 4.81
C ALA A 172 -10.98 14.18 3.78
N PRO A 173 -10.25 15.22 4.23
CA PRO A 173 -9.38 15.99 3.36
C PRO A 173 -8.39 15.10 2.61
N ALA A 174 -8.19 15.37 1.33
CA ALA A 174 -7.27 14.61 0.49
C ALA A 174 -5.84 15.16 0.53
N GLY A 175 -4.88 14.27 0.29
CA GLY A 175 -3.47 14.57 0.12
C GLY A 175 -2.77 13.48 -0.67
N ARG A 176 -1.44 13.62 -0.84
CA ARG A 176 -0.62 12.61 -1.51
C ARG A 176 -0.53 11.34 -0.67
N LEU A 177 -0.48 10.21 -1.31
CA LEU A 177 -0.30 8.90 -0.68
C LEU A 177 0.85 8.15 -1.36
N HIS A 178 1.70 7.49 -0.58
CA HIS A 178 2.57 6.44 -1.09
C HIS A 178 1.72 5.26 -1.59
N GLY A 179 0.64 4.96 -0.87
CA GLY A 179 -0.38 3.97 -1.24
C GLY A 179 -0.02 2.51 -0.94
N ASP A 180 1.25 2.23 -0.60
CA ASP A 180 1.72 0.93 -0.11
C ASP A 180 2.75 1.12 1.02
N ALA A 181 2.34 1.78 2.10
CA ALA A 181 3.20 2.23 3.19
C ALA A 181 3.62 1.09 4.13
N VAL A 182 4.17 -0.02 3.60
CA VAL A 182 4.79 -1.08 4.40
C VAL A 182 6.23 -0.72 4.79
N PRO A 183 6.74 -1.15 5.96
CA PRO A 183 8.10 -0.81 6.41
C PRO A 183 9.21 -1.14 5.41
N ALA A 184 9.06 -2.23 4.64
CA ALA A 184 10.02 -2.63 3.63
C ALA A 184 10.20 -1.61 2.49
N ASN A 185 9.21 -0.74 2.27
CA ASN A 185 9.22 0.31 1.26
C ASN A 185 9.92 1.61 1.75
N PHE A 186 10.44 1.62 2.98
CA PHE A 186 11.16 2.75 3.59
C PHE A 186 12.56 2.31 4.04
N PRO A 187 13.46 1.97 3.11
CA PRO A 187 14.73 1.30 3.40
C PRO A 187 15.75 2.18 4.11
N ALA A 188 15.66 3.50 4.03
CA ALA A 188 16.65 4.41 4.63
C ALA A 188 16.06 5.84 4.81
N ALA A 189 16.83 6.71 5.48
CA ALA A 189 16.58 8.15 5.51
C ALA A 189 17.81 8.92 4.99
N ARG A 190 17.58 10.05 4.32
CA ARG A 190 18.65 10.90 3.78
C ARG A 190 18.24 12.37 3.88
N GLY A 191 19.04 13.19 4.59
CA GLY A 191 18.82 14.64 4.65
C GLY A 191 17.50 15.07 5.30
N GLY A 192 16.98 14.27 6.22
CA GLY A 192 15.71 14.54 6.92
C GLY A 192 14.45 13.98 6.23
N ASP A 193 14.58 13.48 4.99
CA ASP A 193 13.51 12.77 4.30
C ASP A 193 13.74 11.24 4.34
N VAL A 194 12.65 10.50 4.30
CA VAL A 194 12.67 9.04 4.18
C VAL A 194 12.76 8.66 2.69
N LEU A 195 13.71 7.79 2.35
CA LEU A 195 13.75 7.17 1.03
C LEU A 195 12.61 6.16 0.92
N ALA A 196 11.78 6.32 -0.10
CA ALA A 196 10.63 5.46 -0.34
C ALA A 196 10.77 4.77 -1.72
N VAL A 197 10.50 3.47 -1.75
CA VAL A 197 10.54 2.64 -2.96
C VAL A 197 9.18 1.99 -3.21
N ASP A 198 8.99 1.40 -4.39
CA ASP A 198 7.73 0.72 -4.78
C ASP A 198 6.53 1.68 -4.84
N TRP A 199 6.66 2.70 -5.66
CA TRP A 199 5.65 3.75 -5.87
C TRP A 199 4.44 3.31 -6.70
N GLN A 200 4.28 2.03 -6.94
CA GLN A 200 3.15 1.48 -7.69
C GLN A 200 1.79 1.85 -7.06
N GLY A 201 1.77 2.12 -5.75
CA GLY A 201 0.59 2.56 -5.01
C GLY A 201 0.33 4.06 -5.02
N PHE A 202 1.24 4.89 -5.56
CA PHE A 202 1.14 6.35 -5.47
C PHE A 202 -0.24 6.87 -5.88
N GLY A 203 -0.78 7.76 -5.07
CA GLY A 203 -2.11 8.30 -5.30
C GLY A 203 -2.40 9.60 -4.59
N VAL A 204 -3.65 10.02 -4.73
CA VAL A 204 -4.26 11.11 -3.96
C VAL A 204 -5.51 10.57 -3.30
N GLY A 205 -5.61 10.73 -2.00
CA GLY A 205 -6.75 10.21 -1.24
C GLY A 205 -6.78 10.76 0.19
N PRO A 206 -7.67 10.23 1.04
CA PRO A 206 -7.91 10.74 2.37
C PRO A 206 -6.66 10.74 3.26
N LEU A 207 -6.40 11.86 3.93
CA LEU A 207 -5.32 11.98 4.92
C LEU A 207 -5.52 10.97 6.05
N GLY A 208 -4.44 10.31 6.47
CA GLY A 208 -4.49 9.21 7.43
C GLY A 208 -4.39 7.82 6.78
N SER A 209 -4.61 7.70 5.46
CA SER A 209 -4.58 6.42 4.76
C SER A 209 -3.25 5.70 4.89
N ASP A 210 -2.14 6.36 4.59
CA ASP A 210 -0.82 5.71 4.63
C ASP A 210 -0.42 5.27 6.04
N VAL A 211 -0.72 6.08 7.08
CA VAL A 211 -0.39 5.69 8.46
C VAL A 211 -1.26 4.53 8.93
N GLY A 212 -2.55 4.50 8.57
CA GLY A 212 -3.42 3.35 8.87
C GLY A 212 -2.93 2.07 8.21
N TYR A 213 -2.43 2.15 6.97
CA TYR A 213 -1.83 1.02 6.29
C TYR A 213 -0.46 0.63 6.87
N HIS A 214 0.37 1.60 7.27
CA HIS A 214 1.66 1.40 7.91
C HIS A 214 1.55 0.64 9.24
N ALA A 215 0.56 0.99 10.05
CA ALA A 215 0.28 0.36 11.33
C ALA A 215 0.10 -1.16 11.25
N LEU A 216 -0.41 -1.68 10.13
CA LEU A 216 -0.61 -3.12 9.95
C LEU A 216 0.69 -3.94 10.00
N SER A 217 1.82 -3.33 9.67
CA SER A 217 3.09 -4.03 9.49
C SER A 217 4.17 -3.57 10.47
N THR A 218 3.86 -2.64 11.39
CA THR A 218 4.74 -2.18 12.47
C THR A 218 4.39 -2.84 13.81
N ARG A 219 5.22 -2.64 14.81
CA ARG A 219 4.97 -3.09 16.20
C ARG A 219 4.55 -1.97 17.13
N GLU A 220 4.66 -0.73 16.62
CA GLU A 220 4.29 0.46 17.38
C GLU A 220 2.77 0.50 17.63
N ASP A 221 2.41 1.20 18.68
CA ASP A 221 1.01 1.45 19.01
C ASP A 221 0.33 2.31 17.95
N PHE A 222 -0.91 1.97 17.60
CA PHE A 222 -1.65 2.65 16.54
C PHE A 222 -1.82 4.14 16.81
N ASP A 223 -2.23 4.51 18.01
CA ASP A 223 -2.46 5.92 18.35
C ASP A 223 -1.17 6.73 18.32
N VAL A 224 -0.06 6.15 18.77
CA VAL A 224 1.26 6.80 18.75
C VAL A 224 1.74 7.03 17.30
N LEU A 225 1.49 6.08 16.38
CA LEU A 225 1.77 6.26 14.95
C LEU A 225 0.92 7.37 14.34
N VAL A 226 -0.38 7.39 14.67
CA VAL A 226 -1.30 8.43 14.16
C VAL A 226 -0.94 9.80 14.72
N ASP A 227 -0.52 9.90 15.97
CA ASP A 227 -0.02 11.15 16.55
C ASP A 227 1.24 11.65 15.85
N ALA A 228 2.20 10.78 15.56
CA ALA A 228 3.39 11.13 14.80
C ALA A 228 3.05 11.62 13.38
N TYR A 229 2.12 10.95 12.70
CA TYR A 229 1.61 11.36 11.39
C TYR A 229 0.95 12.75 11.44
N LEU A 230 0.05 12.97 12.41
CA LEU A 230 -0.63 14.26 12.59
C LEU A 230 0.36 15.37 12.87
N SER A 231 1.37 15.13 13.70
CA SER A 231 2.45 16.09 13.96
C SER A 231 3.14 16.53 12.66
N GLY A 232 3.48 15.56 11.78
CA GLY A 232 4.09 15.90 10.49
C GLY A 232 3.13 16.61 9.53
N ALA A 233 1.87 16.19 9.49
CA ALA A 233 0.87 16.80 8.61
C ALA A 233 0.52 18.25 9.01
N GLN A 234 0.50 18.54 10.29
CA GLN A 234 0.20 19.86 10.83
C GLN A 234 1.30 20.89 10.56
N GLU A 235 2.52 20.49 10.19
CA GLU A 235 3.56 21.43 9.76
C GLU A 235 3.12 22.22 8.51
N ALA A 236 2.39 21.58 7.57
CA ALA A 236 1.89 22.22 6.35
C ALA A 236 0.42 22.66 6.48
N ARG A 237 -0.38 21.95 7.28
CA ARG A 237 -1.83 22.20 7.47
C ARG A 237 -2.17 22.21 8.96
N PRO A 238 -1.91 23.33 9.68
CA PRO A 238 -2.14 23.41 11.13
C PRO A 238 -3.59 23.14 11.57
N ASP A 239 -4.57 23.50 10.72
CA ASP A 239 -6.00 23.40 11.00
C ASP A 239 -6.63 22.09 10.54
N LEU A 240 -5.84 21.01 10.38
CA LEU A 240 -6.36 19.71 9.99
C LEU A 240 -7.42 19.18 10.97
N PRO A 241 -8.54 18.62 10.46
CA PRO A 241 -9.55 17.97 11.29
C PRO A 241 -9.02 16.63 11.82
N THR A 242 -8.28 16.67 12.93
CA THR A 242 -7.54 15.53 13.49
C THR A 242 -8.43 14.32 13.76
N ALA A 243 -9.67 14.53 14.22
CA ALA A 243 -10.63 13.44 14.45
C ALA A 243 -10.98 12.70 13.15
N GLN A 244 -11.16 13.43 12.05
CA GLN A 244 -11.45 12.83 10.75
C GLN A 244 -10.23 12.07 10.20
N VAL A 245 -9.02 12.60 10.36
CA VAL A 245 -7.78 11.91 9.96
C VAL A 245 -7.59 10.62 10.76
N ARG A 246 -7.88 10.62 12.06
CA ARG A 246 -7.86 9.41 12.90
C ARG A 246 -8.87 8.38 12.43
N LEU A 247 -10.11 8.79 12.17
CA LEU A 247 -11.14 7.91 11.61
C LEU A 247 -10.68 7.29 10.28
N THR A 248 -10.12 8.10 9.40
CA THR A 248 -9.56 7.62 8.11
C THR A 248 -8.46 6.59 8.32
N ALA A 249 -7.53 6.82 9.25
CA ALA A 249 -6.47 5.86 9.58
C ALA A 249 -7.05 4.56 10.12
N THR A 250 -8.06 4.62 11.00
CA THR A 250 -8.77 3.46 11.54
C THR A 250 -9.45 2.65 10.43
N VAL A 251 -10.23 3.31 9.56
CA VAL A 251 -10.92 2.66 8.44
C VAL A 251 -9.91 2.00 7.49
N MET A 252 -8.84 2.70 7.11
CA MET A 252 -7.80 2.15 6.26
C MET A 252 -7.11 0.94 6.91
N CYS A 253 -6.75 1.02 8.19
CA CYS A 253 -6.14 -0.07 8.93
C CYS A 253 -7.03 -1.32 8.92
N VAL A 254 -8.26 -1.18 9.37
CA VAL A 254 -9.22 -2.30 9.52
C VAL A 254 -9.55 -2.93 8.16
N TYR A 255 -9.95 -2.15 7.17
CA TYR A 255 -10.35 -2.69 5.87
C TYR A 255 -9.18 -3.19 5.02
N SER A 256 -7.98 -2.66 5.20
CA SER A 256 -6.78 -3.25 4.61
C SER A 256 -6.44 -4.60 5.24
N ALA A 257 -6.61 -4.77 6.55
CA ALA A 257 -6.44 -6.05 7.21
C ALA A 257 -7.46 -7.09 6.71
N VAL A 258 -8.73 -6.68 6.57
CA VAL A 258 -9.80 -7.52 6.00
C VAL A 258 -9.48 -7.93 4.56
N SER A 259 -9.12 -6.98 3.69
CA SER A 259 -8.79 -7.24 2.29
C SER A 259 -7.56 -8.18 2.14
N ARG A 260 -6.53 -7.98 2.96
CA ARG A 260 -5.35 -8.85 2.95
C ARG A 260 -5.67 -10.27 3.44
N ALA A 261 -6.50 -10.40 4.48
CA ALA A 261 -6.94 -11.69 4.99
C ALA A 261 -7.82 -12.42 3.97
N GLU A 262 -8.75 -11.72 3.29
CA GLU A 262 -9.56 -12.25 2.18
C GLU A 262 -8.66 -12.77 1.05
N TRP A 263 -7.72 -11.95 0.58
CA TRP A 263 -6.78 -12.33 -0.48
C TRP A 263 -5.97 -13.58 -0.12
N ALA A 264 -5.48 -13.70 1.12
CA ALA A 264 -4.76 -14.87 1.58
C ALA A 264 -5.66 -16.11 1.66
N LEU A 265 -6.90 -15.94 2.12
CA LEU A 265 -7.91 -17.00 2.17
C LEU A 265 -8.29 -17.49 0.76
N SER A 266 -8.49 -16.58 -0.20
CA SER A 266 -8.84 -16.94 -1.58
C SER A 266 -7.74 -17.78 -2.25
N ARG A 267 -6.47 -17.47 -1.99
CA ARG A 267 -5.32 -18.24 -2.50
C ARG A 267 -5.17 -19.61 -1.81
N ALA A 268 -5.41 -19.66 -0.50
CA ALA A 268 -5.39 -20.92 0.24
C ALA A 268 -6.59 -21.82 -0.10
N ALA A 269 -7.68 -21.24 -0.64
CA ALA A 269 -8.92 -21.93 -0.98
C ALA A 269 -8.84 -22.80 -2.24
N ALA A 270 -7.82 -22.64 -3.08
CA ALA A 270 -7.64 -23.42 -4.31
C ALA A 270 -7.38 -24.92 -4.07
N GLY A 271 -7.31 -25.41 -2.81
CA GLY A 271 -7.19 -26.80 -2.43
C GLY A 271 -8.46 -27.33 -1.75
N GLU A 272 -8.77 -28.62 -1.94
CA GLU A 272 -9.83 -29.31 -1.19
C GLU A 272 -9.50 -29.33 0.31
N GLY A 273 -10.42 -28.91 1.15
CA GLY A 273 -10.29 -28.94 2.61
C GLY A 273 -11.34 -28.11 3.32
N ALA A 274 -11.68 -28.51 4.56
CA ALA A 274 -12.61 -27.78 5.38
C ALA A 274 -12.05 -26.37 5.70
N LEU A 275 -12.89 -25.36 5.63
CA LEU A 275 -12.55 -23.96 5.87
C LEU A 275 -11.85 -23.68 7.21
N HIS A 276 -12.12 -24.48 8.23
CA HIS A 276 -11.40 -24.41 9.50
C HIS A 276 -9.89 -24.64 9.32
N GLY A 277 -9.50 -25.55 8.40
CA GLY A 277 -8.08 -25.76 8.04
C GLY A 277 -7.44 -24.55 7.35
N LYS A 278 -8.23 -23.77 6.58
CA LYS A 278 -7.74 -22.58 5.85
C LYS A 278 -7.39 -21.43 6.78
N PHE A 279 -8.15 -21.22 7.86
CA PHE A 279 -7.82 -20.20 8.88
C PHE A 279 -6.49 -20.50 9.59
N ASN A 280 -6.12 -21.77 9.73
CA ASN A 280 -4.85 -22.17 10.32
C ASN A 280 -3.71 -22.31 9.28
N HIS A 281 -3.96 -22.03 8.00
CA HIS A 281 -2.95 -22.13 6.97
C HIS A 281 -1.82 -21.13 7.23
N PRO A 282 -0.52 -21.50 7.12
CA PRO A 282 0.61 -20.61 7.41
C PRO A 282 0.58 -19.28 6.64
N SER A 283 0.04 -19.28 5.42
CA SER A 283 -0.09 -18.07 4.59
C SER A 283 -1.21 -17.13 5.05
N VAL A 284 -2.20 -17.60 5.81
CA VAL A 284 -3.36 -16.84 6.27
C VAL A 284 -3.16 -16.34 7.71
N ALA A 285 -2.56 -17.15 8.55
CA ALA A 285 -2.37 -16.87 9.97
C ALA A 285 -1.75 -15.49 10.30
N PRO A 286 -0.76 -14.95 9.53
CA PRO A 286 -0.23 -13.61 9.78
C PRO A 286 -1.28 -12.50 9.66
N TYR A 287 -2.19 -12.62 8.69
CA TYR A 287 -3.24 -11.62 8.44
C TYR A 287 -4.36 -11.69 9.49
N LEU A 288 -4.71 -12.90 9.95
CA LEU A 288 -5.65 -13.07 11.06
C LEU A 288 -5.07 -12.52 12.37
N ARG A 289 -3.78 -12.73 12.62
CA ARG A 289 -3.10 -12.10 13.78
C ARG A 289 -3.07 -10.59 13.67
N SER A 290 -2.99 -10.03 12.47
CA SER A 290 -3.10 -8.59 12.25
C SER A 290 -4.48 -8.07 12.66
N LEU A 291 -5.57 -8.75 12.26
CA LEU A 291 -6.92 -8.42 12.70
C LEU A 291 -7.07 -8.50 14.23
N GLN A 292 -6.50 -9.53 14.86
CA GLN A 292 -6.53 -9.65 16.33
C GLN A 292 -5.76 -8.53 17.03
N ARG A 293 -4.62 -8.12 16.50
CA ARG A 293 -3.80 -7.03 17.05
C ARG A 293 -4.51 -5.68 16.99
N HIS A 294 -5.31 -5.46 15.96
CA HIS A 294 -6.08 -4.22 15.77
C HIS A 294 -7.53 -4.34 16.22
N PHE A 295 -7.78 -5.14 17.28
CA PHE A 295 -9.15 -5.40 17.74
C PHE A 295 -9.80 -4.13 18.33
N SER A 296 -9.04 -3.23 18.95
CA SER A 296 -9.54 -1.94 19.45
C SER A 296 -10.05 -1.04 18.33
N GLU A 297 -9.32 -0.98 17.21
CA GLU A 297 -9.72 -0.23 16.01
C GLU A 297 -10.97 -0.85 15.37
N ILE A 298 -11.05 -2.19 15.38
CA ILE A 298 -12.24 -2.93 14.94
C ILE A 298 -13.44 -2.59 15.80
N GLU A 299 -13.30 -2.64 17.13
CA GLU A 299 -14.39 -2.30 18.07
C GLU A 299 -14.87 -0.86 17.86
N ALA A 300 -13.98 0.08 17.57
CA ALA A 300 -14.34 1.47 17.29
C ALA A 300 -15.27 1.60 16.08
N LEU A 301 -15.14 0.72 15.06
CA LEU A 301 -16.02 0.70 13.87
C LEU A 301 -17.27 -0.17 14.05
N VAL A 302 -17.24 -1.16 14.92
CA VAL A 302 -18.36 -2.08 15.17
C VAL A 302 -19.31 -1.55 16.25
N GLY A 303 -18.81 -0.70 17.16
CA GLY A 303 -19.59 -0.13 18.26
C GLY A 303 -20.87 0.57 17.82
N PRO A 304 -21.81 0.85 18.74
CA PRO A 304 -23.10 1.42 18.38
C PRO A 304 -22.87 2.73 17.63
N SER A 305 -23.49 2.81 16.43
CA SER A 305 -23.60 4.06 15.68
C SER A 305 -24.19 5.11 16.61
N ARG A 306 -23.46 6.15 16.92
CA ARG A 306 -23.95 7.28 17.72
C ARG A 306 -24.94 8.09 16.92
#